data_b1b94e3498d844fe816bac2e799be56e
#
_entry.id   b1b94e3498d844fe816bac2e799be56e
#
_cell.length_a   1.000
_cell.length_b   1.000
_cell.length_c   1.000
_cell.angle_alpha   90.00
_cell.angle_beta   90.00
_cell.angle_gamma   90.00
#
_symmetry.space_group_name_H-M   'P 1'
#
loop_
_entity.id
_entity.type
_entity.pdbx_description
1 polymer ?
#
loop_
_entity_poly.entity_id
_entity_poly.type
_entity_poly.pdbx_seq_one_letter_code
_entity_poly.pdbx_strand_id
1 'polypeptide(L)'
;MTDRSLLVVGGGPAGITAALQARELGARVILLEADQIGGTSLNRGPAPVRTLARAARLARDWSSWSSFGLRGPAPVPDLPAVLANSARVARVSPCSGREIGG
;
A
#
# COMPACT_ATOMS: atom_id res chain seq x y z
N MET A 1 31.31 -11.17 -17.84
CA MET A 1 30.04 -10.85 -17.17
C MET A 1 28.89 -11.40 -17.98
N THR A 2 28.10 -12.26 -17.41
CA THR A 2 26.88 -12.76 -18.06
C THR A 2 25.78 -11.70 -17.95
N ASP A 3 25.32 -11.23 -19.10
CA ASP A 3 24.16 -10.35 -19.18
C ASP A 3 22.90 -11.17 -18.80
N ARG A 4 22.42 -11.01 -17.60
CA ARG A 4 21.26 -11.75 -17.10
C ARG A 4 20.01 -10.91 -17.24
N SER A 5 18.97 -11.52 -17.80
CA SER A 5 17.66 -10.93 -17.93
C SER A 5 16.63 -11.71 -17.11
N LEU A 6 15.75 -10.99 -16.45
CA LEU A 6 14.65 -11.55 -15.64
C LEU A 6 13.32 -10.98 -16.12
N LEU A 7 12.37 -11.84 -16.38
CA LEU A 7 10.97 -11.48 -16.59
C LEU A 7 10.18 -11.81 -15.35
N VAL A 8 9.54 -10.79 -14.76
CA VAL A 8 8.66 -10.95 -13.61
C VAL A 8 7.22 -10.77 -14.07
N VAL A 9 6.39 -11.75 -13.84
CA VAL A 9 4.96 -11.70 -14.16
C VAL A 9 4.17 -11.53 -12.87
N GLY A 10 3.52 -10.39 -12.74
CA GLY A 10 2.79 -9.98 -11.56
C GLY A 10 3.50 -8.89 -10.77
N GLY A 11 2.85 -7.73 -10.66
CA GLY A 11 3.35 -6.53 -9.98
C GLY A 11 2.83 -6.37 -8.55
N GLY A 12 2.54 -7.46 -7.85
CA GLY A 12 2.26 -7.46 -6.42
C GLY A 12 3.53 -7.30 -5.57
N PRO A 13 3.42 -7.33 -4.23
CA PRO A 13 4.58 -7.13 -3.34
C PRO A 13 5.74 -8.08 -3.61
N ALA A 14 5.45 -9.35 -3.88
CA ALA A 14 6.48 -10.35 -4.19
C ALA A 14 7.19 -10.05 -5.51
N GLY A 15 6.44 -9.75 -6.57
CA GLY A 15 7.00 -9.45 -7.89
C GLY A 15 7.83 -8.17 -7.88
N ILE A 16 7.34 -7.12 -7.22
CA ILE A 16 8.09 -5.86 -7.07
C ILE A 16 9.39 -6.09 -6.30
N THR A 17 9.34 -6.80 -5.19
CA THR A 17 10.52 -7.12 -4.38
C THR A 17 11.55 -7.92 -5.19
N ALA A 18 11.09 -8.93 -5.91
CA ALA A 18 11.98 -9.74 -6.77
C ALA A 18 12.62 -8.91 -7.88
N ALA A 19 11.84 -8.02 -8.52
CA ALA A 19 12.32 -7.15 -9.57
C ALA A 19 13.39 -6.16 -9.06
N LEU A 20 13.15 -5.53 -7.92
CA LEU A 20 14.09 -4.60 -7.32
C LEU A 20 15.39 -5.30 -6.92
N GLN A 21 15.28 -6.44 -6.26
CA GLN A 21 16.44 -7.21 -5.83
C GLN A 21 17.28 -7.71 -7.02
N ALA A 22 16.65 -8.21 -8.06
CA ALA A 22 17.34 -8.65 -9.27
C ALA A 22 18.07 -7.49 -9.94
N ARG A 23 17.49 -6.32 -9.94
CA ARG A 23 18.09 -5.12 -10.51
C ARG A 23 19.31 -4.64 -9.70
N GLU A 24 19.23 -4.66 -8.38
CA GLU A 24 20.37 -4.37 -7.50
C GLU A 24 21.53 -5.33 -7.74
N LEU A 25 21.23 -6.57 -8.10
CA LEU A 25 22.24 -7.59 -8.47
C LEU A 25 22.73 -7.45 -9.93
N GLY A 26 22.32 -6.41 -10.63
CA GLY A 26 22.79 -6.10 -11.98
C GLY A 26 22.04 -6.79 -13.12
N ALA A 27 20.91 -7.43 -12.85
CA ALA A 27 20.09 -8.02 -13.90
C ALA A 27 19.26 -6.97 -14.65
N ARG A 28 19.00 -7.23 -15.92
CA ARG A 28 18.01 -6.52 -16.70
C ARG A 28 16.63 -7.10 -16.37
N VAL A 29 15.69 -6.27 -15.92
CA VAL A 29 14.38 -6.74 -15.42
C VAL A 29 13.25 -6.14 -16.24
N ILE A 30 12.31 -7.00 -16.65
CA ILE A 30 11.02 -6.62 -17.22
C ILE A 30 9.94 -7.11 -16.26
N LEU A 31 9.08 -6.20 -15.82
CA LEU A 31 7.93 -6.51 -14.99
C LEU A 31 6.65 -6.37 -15.83
N LEU A 32 5.84 -7.41 -15.84
CA LEU A 32 4.52 -7.42 -16.48
C LEU A 32 3.43 -7.45 -15.43
N GLU A 33 2.47 -6.55 -15.53
CA GLU A 33 1.28 -6.48 -14.69
C GLU A 33 0.04 -6.29 -15.53
N ALA A 34 -0.98 -7.13 -15.31
CA ALA A 34 -2.20 -7.11 -16.10
C ALA A 34 -3.22 -6.03 -15.66
N ASP A 35 -3.10 -5.53 -14.44
CA ASP A 35 -4.05 -4.56 -13.85
C ASP A 35 -3.26 -3.41 -13.21
N GLN A 36 -3.24 -3.31 -11.90
CA GLN A 36 -2.58 -2.23 -11.16
C GLN A 36 -1.32 -2.73 -10.46
N ILE A 37 -0.22 -1.99 -10.61
CA ILE A 37 1.00 -2.26 -9.86
C ILE A 37 0.72 -2.11 -8.36
N GLY A 38 1.22 -3.06 -7.58
CA GLY A 38 0.92 -3.19 -6.16
C GLY A 38 0.06 -4.40 -5.85
N GLY A 39 -0.65 -4.92 -6.86
CA GLY A 39 -1.50 -6.11 -6.75
C GLY A 39 -2.69 -5.92 -5.82
N THR A 40 -3.32 -7.02 -5.48
CA THR A 40 -4.49 -7.04 -4.60
C THR A 40 -4.19 -6.50 -3.20
N SER A 41 -3.03 -6.81 -2.65
CA SER A 41 -2.65 -6.38 -1.29
C SER A 41 -2.69 -4.88 -1.08
N LEU A 42 -2.15 -4.11 -2.03
CA LEU A 42 -2.05 -2.66 -1.92
C LEU A 42 -3.30 -1.96 -2.44
N ASN A 43 -3.94 -2.50 -3.45
CA ASN A 43 -5.05 -1.83 -4.14
C ASN A 43 -6.43 -2.20 -3.59
N ARG A 44 -6.65 -3.45 -3.20
CA ARG A 44 -7.97 -3.96 -2.80
C ARG A 44 -7.95 -4.82 -1.54
N GLY A 45 -6.80 -5.02 -0.94
CA GLY A 45 -6.61 -5.96 0.15
C GLY A 45 -6.25 -5.28 1.48
N PRO A 46 -5.24 -5.80 2.19
CA PRO A 46 -4.96 -5.44 3.57
C PRO A 46 -4.62 -3.96 3.80
N ALA A 47 -3.98 -3.27 2.85
CA ALA A 47 -3.56 -1.89 3.04
C ALA A 47 -4.75 -0.93 3.25
N PRO A 48 -5.73 -0.84 2.34
CA PRO A 48 -6.92 -0.02 2.57
C PRO A 48 -7.76 -0.51 3.75
N VAL A 49 -7.88 -1.82 3.97
CA VAL A 49 -8.61 -2.39 5.11
C VAL A 49 -7.97 -2.00 6.44
N ARG A 50 -6.65 -2.03 6.53
CA ARG A 50 -5.91 -1.59 7.75
C ARG A 50 -6.12 -0.11 8.05
N THR A 51 -6.22 0.72 7.03
CA THR A 51 -6.51 2.15 7.18
C THR A 51 -7.91 2.37 7.77
N LEU A 52 -8.91 1.66 7.27
CA LEU A 52 -10.27 1.69 7.82
C LEU A 52 -10.32 1.15 9.26
N ALA A 53 -9.64 0.04 9.53
CA ALA A 53 -9.55 -0.54 10.87
C ALA A 53 -8.85 0.41 11.86
N ARG A 54 -7.85 1.16 11.41
CA ARG A 54 -7.19 2.17 12.24
C ARG A 54 -8.14 3.30 12.61
N ALA A 55 -8.91 3.81 11.66
CA ALA A 55 -9.92 4.85 11.90
C ALA A 55 -10.97 4.37 12.89
N ALA A 56 -11.46 3.15 12.74
CA ALA A 56 -12.42 2.55 13.67
C ALA A 56 -11.86 2.40 15.09
N ARG A 57 -10.60 2.01 15.23
CA ARG A 57 -9.94 1.93 16.56
C ARG A 57 -9.80 3.30 17.20
N LEU A 58 -9.39 4.32 16.47
CA LEU A 58 -9.27 5.68 16.97
C LEU A 58 -10.62 6.21 17.47
N ALA A 59 -11.70 5.95 16.74
CA ALA A 59 -13.05 6.33 17.17
C ALA A 59 -13.48 5.58 18.45
N ARG A 60 -13.18 4.29 18.54
CA ARG A 60 -13.51 3.46 19.71
C ARG A 60 -12.70 3.82 20.94
N ASP A 61 -11.43 4.20 20.78
CA ASP A 61 -10.52 4.54 21.88
C ASP A 61 -11.01 5.74 22.70
N TRP A 62 -11.88 6.58 22.15
CA TRP A 62 -12.50 7.67 22.87
C TRP A 62 -13.19 7.21 24.16
N SER A 63 -13.81 6.04 24.17
CA SER A 63 -14.49 5.50 25.36
C SER A 63 -13.57 5.28 26.56
N SER A 64 -12.26 5.14 26.33
CA SER A 64 -11.24 4.95 27.36
C SER A 64 -10.45 6.22 27.72
N TRP A 65 -10.71 7.33 27.05
CA TRP A 65 -9.92 8.56 27.22
C TRP A 65 -9.89 9.07 28.67
N SER A 66 -11.00 8.99 29.37
CA SER A 66 -11.09 9.45 30.76
C SER A 66 -10.15 8.70 31.70
N SER A 67 -9.88 7.41 31.43
CA SER A 67 -8.94 6.61 32.21
C SER A 67 -7.48 7.08 32.08
N PHE A 68 -7.19 7.83 31.03
CA PHE A 68 -5.85 8.38 30.75
C PHE A 68 -5.77 9.91 30.94
N GLY A 69 -6.78 10.49 31.59
CA GLY A 69 -6.83 11.94 31.84
C GLY A 69 -7.15 12.78 30.61
N LEU A 70 -7.63 12.19 29.55
CA LEU A 70 -8.04 12.89 28.33
C LEU A 70 -9.52 13.21 28.36
N ARG A 71 -9.88 14.42 27.92
CA ARG A 71 -11.26 14.89 27.83
C ARG A 71 -11.51 15.47 26.46
N GLY A 72 -12.72 15.33 25.98
CA GLY A 72 -13.16 15.89 24.71
C GLY A 72 -14.47 15.25 24.24
N PRO A 73 -15.12 15.85 23.24
CA PRO A 73 -16.33 15.28 22.64
C PRO A 73 -16.02 13.98 21.92
N ALA A 74 -17.03 13.11 21.79
CA ALA A 74 -16.90 11.90 21.00
C ALA A 74 -16.56 12.24 19.55
N PRO A 75 -15.59 11.53 18.94
CA PRO A 75 -15.27 11.74 17.52
C PRO A 75 -16.48 11.36 16.67
N VAL A 76 -16.78 12.22 15.69
CA VAL A 76 -17.84 11.98 14.70
C VAL A 76 -17.19 11.52 13.42
N PRO A 77 -17.51 10.30 12.93
CA PRO A 77 -16.93 9.81 11.67
C PRO A 77 -17.43 10.66 10.50
N ASP A 78 -16.50 11.17 9.71
CA ASP A 78 -16.77 11.72 8.39
C ASP A 78 -16.52 10.59 7.39
N LEU A 79 -17.56 9.85 7.03
CA LEU A 79 -17.44 8.67 6.18
C LEU A 79 -16.81 8.97 4.81
N PRO A 80 -17.18 10.03 4.09
CA PRO A 80 -16.51 10.38 2.84
C PRO A 80 -15.00 10.59 3.01
N ALA A 81 -14.57 11.26 4.08
CA ALA A 81 -13.15 11.50 4.37
C ALA A 81 -12.41 10.21 4.74
N VAL A 82 -13.03 9.32 5.50
CA VAL A 82 -12.46 8.01 5.86
C VAL A 82 -12.24 7.17 4.61
N LEU A 83 -13.23 7.12 3.73
CA LEU A 83 -13.13 6.37 2.48
C LEU A 83 -12.10 6.98 1.52
N ALA A 84 -12.05 8.30 1.43
CA ALA A 84 -11.04 8.99 0.61
C ALA A 84 -9.61 8.71 1.11
N ASN A 85 -9.40 8.68 2.41
CA ASN A 85 -8.09 8.33 2.99
C ASN A 85 -7.69 6.88 2.69
N SER A 86 -8.61 5.94 2.79
CA SER A 86 -8.38 4.55 2.43
C SER A 86 -8.02 4.39 0.94
N ALA A 87 -8.74 5.09 0.06
CA ALA A 87 -8.47 5.09 -1.38
C ALA A 87 -7.12 5.75 -1.70
N ARG A 88 -6.72 6.80 -0.97
CA ARG A 88 -5.42 7.44 -1.11
C ARG A 88 -4.27 6.50 -0.78
N VAL A 89 -4.41 5.72 0.29
CA VAL A 89 -3.40 4.71 0.67
C VAL A 89 -3.23 3.66 -0.43
N ALA A 90 -4.32 3.23 -1.05
CA ALA A 90 -4.27 2.32 -2.19
C ALA A 90 -3.56 2.91 -3.42
N ARG A 91 -3.61 4.24 -3.60
CA ARG A 91 -2.98 4.93 -4.74
C ARG A 91 -1.51 5.33 -4.51
N VAL A 92 -1.03 5.31 -3.30
CA VAL A 92 0.37 5.62 -2.96
C VAL A 92 1.28 4.42 -3.24
N SER A 93 0.96 3.63 -4.24
CA SER A 93 1.94 2.74 -4.82
C SER A 93 2.91 3.58 -5.67
N PRO A 94 4.21 3.62 -5.37
CA PRO A 94 5.17 4.55 -5.97
C PRO A 94 5.51 4.27 -7.44
N CYS A 95 4.75 3.44 -8.09
CA CYS A 95 4.98 3.05 -9.48
C CYS A 95 3.79 3.41 -10.37
N SER A 96 3.44 4.70 -10.42
CA SER A 96 2.67 5.18 -11.56
C SER A 96 3.61 5.36 -12.76
N GLY A 97 3.63 4.38 -13.66
CA GLY A 97 4.02 4.57 -15.05
C GLY A 97 5.44 5.04 -15.34
N ARG A 98 6.44 4.66 -14.55
CA ARG A 98 7.83 4.70 -15.04
C ARG A 98 8.23 3.31 -15.49
N GLU A 99 8.50 3.20 -16.79
CA GLU A 99 9.36 2.14 -17.25
C GLU A 99 10.58 2.12 -16.33
N ILE A 100 10.77 1.02 -15.62
CA ILE A 100 12.05 0.76 -14.98
C ILE A 100 12.98 0.29 -16.12
N GLY A 101 13.18 1.19 -17.06
CA GLY A 101 14.14 1.05 -18.13
C GLY A 101 15.54 1.13 -17.56
N GLY A 102 16.32 0.17 -17.95
CA GLY A 102 17.72 0.03 -17.59
C GLY A 102 18.60 1.17 -18.03
#